data_413e2ac8c2c5cc5bc224b967f7b84df3
#
_entry.id   413e2ac8c2c5cc5bc224b967f7b84df3
#
_cell.length_a   1.000
_cell.length_b   1.000
_cell.length_c   1.000
_cell.angle_alpha   90.00
_cell.angle_beta   90.00
_cell.angle_gamma   90.00
#
_symmetry.space_group_name_H-M   'P 1'
#
loop_
_entity.id
_entity.type
_entity.pdbx_description
1 polymer ?
#
loop_
_entity_poly.entity_id
_entity_poly.type
_entity_poly.pdbx_seq_one_letter_code
_entity_poly.pdbx_strand_id
1 'polypeptide(L)'
;MERRRFLIQASAVAAATAYSQPGWAQGGAEVAAELTLHDGEQTTPVPLTYNGLSYELAQLTDPQFFCAANRELVTHFRLLSPHGVLRTGGNTSEFCWFQANADTVAPKLRIPPGKPEEIWMPHRMYAIKPEAIDALAGFLQATGWKLIYGMNFGNSTPERAAAEAAYVARAVGERLEFFQIGNEPDFYRDPNNGTRPPGWGFADYLREWTAYAEAIAARVPGARFGGPDVGASSDWVTRFDEEIPAAVRARLTTLTGHYYAEGPPNDPSMTTERLLRGNEKIAGEMQRTEAVARAHGQVYRMTEGNSCYRGGKPGMSNAFASALWAGDYMLELASLGCAGVNLHGGSSAFLGAGLGDHAPGLEVTKTPQAMRIGFYTPIFSEPDSPVKAMPIFYGMLLANQFAGGTMMQVDGAIVGANMTAYAARDKSGFKVALFNKDEAKAVEVSLRVPGNVHKANAWRLQAPALDSTEGVTLAGAGIRAGEWSPKVAEPVAVRDGAARIRIPASSAALVFVSARSQA
;
A
#
# COMPACT_ATOMS: atom_id res chain seq x y z
N MET A 1 -63.97 50.81 21.28
CA MET A 1 -62.87 49.84 21.60
C MET A 1 -62.78 48.81 20.46
N GLU A 2 -62.06 49.14 19.40
CA GLU A 2 -61.95 48.31 18.22
C GLU A 2 -60.54 47.69 18.14
N ARG A 3 -60.49 46.37 18.08
CA ARG A 3 -59.24 45.63 17.84
C ARG A 3 -59.06 45.47 16.34
N ARG A 4 -58.08 46.17 15.77
CA ARG A 4 -57.61 45.94 14.38
C ARG A 4 -56.66 44.76 14.34
N ARG A 5 -57.02 43.73 13.59
CA ARG A 5 -56.14 42.63 13.19
C ARG A 5 -55.24 43.07 12.04
N PHE A 6 -53.94 42.97 12.24
CA PHE A 6 -52.97 43.05 11.15
C PHE A 6 -52.67 41.63 10.64
N LEU A 7 -52.98 41.38 9.38
CA LEU A 7 -52.55 40.21 8.61
C LEU A 7 -51.18 40.53 8.05
N ILE A 8 -50.14 39.78 8.46
CA ILE A 8 -48.82 39.78 7.83
C ILE A 8 -48.84 38.65 6.79
N GLN A 9 -48.80 38.98 5.50
CA GLN A 9 -48.48 38.04 4.43
C GLN A 9 -46.99 37.76 4.46
N ALA A 10 -46.57 36.54 4.78
CA ALA A 10 -45.20 36.08 4.61
C ALA A 10 -45.03 35.59 3.15
N SER A 11 -44.35 36.38 2.34
CA SER A 11 -43.87 35.94 1.04
C SER A 11 -42.64 35.05 1.24
N ALA A 12 -42.78 33.76 0.95
CA ALA A 12 -41.66 32.83 0.93
C ALA A 12 -40.86 33.08 -0.34
N VAL A 13 -39.70 33.73 -0.21
CA VAL A 13 -38.69 33.79 -1.27
C VAL A 13 -37.87 32.50 -1.18
N ALA A 14 -38.10 31.58 -2.11
CA ALA A 14 -37.24 30.41 -2.29
C ALA A 14 -35.91 30.88 -2.85
N ALA A 15 -34.90 31.01 -2.00
CA ALA A 15 -33.52 31.18 -2.43
C ALA A 15 -33.02 29.82 -2.95
N ALA A 16 -33.01 29.66 -4.27
CA ALA A 16 -32.26 28.60 -4.93
C ALA A 16 -30.77 28.90 -4.74
N THR A 17 -30.14 28.27 -3.76
CA THR A 17 -28.69 28.21 -3.66
C THR A 17 -28.18 27.36 -4.81
N ALA A 18 -27.81 28.01 -5.91
CA ALA A 18 -26.96 27.41 -6.93
C ALA A 18 -25.62 27.09 -6.24
N TYR A 19 -25.35 25.82 -6.03
CA TYR A 19 -24.01 25.36 -5.73
C TYR A 19 -23.15 25.67 -6.97
N SER A 20 -22.46 26.81 -6.94
CA SER A 20 -21.37 27.08 -7.85
C SER A 20 -20.28 26.02 -7.56
N GLN A 21 -20.06 25.13 -8.51
CA GLN A 21 -18.86 24.29 -8.52
C GLN A 21 -17.66 25.22 -8.37
N PRO A 22 -16.63 24.87 -7.55
CA PRO A 22 -15.42 25.66 -7.49
C PRO A 22 -14.86 25.78 -8.91
N GLY A 23 -14.69 27.00 -9.36
CA GLY A 23 -14.15 27.29 -10.69
C GLY A 23 -12.73 26.76 -10.75
N TRP A 24 -12.55 25.64 -11.41
CA TRP A 24 -11.24 25.13 -11.80
C TRP A 24 -10.63 26.15 -12.74
N ALA A 25 -9.38 26.53 -12.49
CA ALA A 25 -8.66 27.51 -13.29
C ALA A 25 -8.76 27.15 -14.78
N GLN A 26 -9.61 27.88 -15.51
CA GLN A 26 -9.68 27.81 -16.96
C GLN A 26 -8.49 28.62 -17.48
N GLY A 27 -7.46 27.95 -18.02
CA GLY A 27 -6.38 28.68 -18.68
C GLY A 27 -5.02 27.99 -18.75
N GLY A 28 -4.87 26.71 -18.41
CA GLY A 28 -3.65 25.96 -18.71
C GLY A 28 -3.61 25.51 -20.18
N ALA A 29 -2.40 25.38 -20.76
CA ALA A 29 -2.23 24.80 -22.08
C ALA A 29 -2.88 23.40 -22.13
N GLU A 30 -3.71 23.14 -23.12
CA GLU A 30 -4.34 21.84 -23.33
C GLU A 30 -3.40 20.92 -24.11
N VAL A 31 -3.22 19.70 -23.60
CA VAL A 31 -2.50 18.62 -24.28
C VAL A 31 -3.53 17.62 -24.78
N ALA A 32 -3.39 17.16 -26.02
CA ALA A 32 -4.22 16.09 -26.56
C ALA A 32 -3.46 14.77 -26.56
N ALA A 33 -4.13 13.67 -26.19
CA ALA A 33 -3.59 12.33 -26.23
C ALA A 33 -4.59 11.36 -26.86
N GLU A 34 -4.10 10.50 -27.75
CA GLU A 34 -4.86 9.38 -28.30
C GLU A 34 -4.32 8.09 -27.71
N LEU A 35 -5.16 7.34 -27.02
CA LEU A 35 -4.82 6.08 -26.38
C LEU A 35 -5.64 4.95 -27.00
N THR A 36 -5.00 3.84 -27.28
CA THR A 36 -5.63 2.63 -27.81
C THR A 36 -5.31 1.44 -26.93
N LEU A 37 -6.32 0.71 -26.51
CA LEU A 37 -6.16 -0.55 -25.78
C LEU A 37 -6.07 -1.70 -26.77
N HIS A 38 -5.17 -2.61 -26.48
CA HIS A 38 -5.00 -3.83 -27.25
C HIS A 38 -5.20 -5.07 -26.38
N ASP A 39 -5.83 -6.09 -26.96
CA ASP A 39 -5.76 -7.47 -26.44
C ASP A 39 -4.34 -7.97 -26.75
N GLY A 40 -3.40 -7.76 -25.82
CA GLY A 40 -2.01 -8.16 -25.99
C GLY A 40 -1.83 -9.68 -25.82
N GLU A 41 -0.72 -10.22 -26.34
CA GLU A 41 -0.33 -11.63 -26.15
C GLU A 41 0.02 -11.92 -24.68
N GLN A 42 0.47 -10.93 -23.92
CA GLN A 42 0.75 -11.04 -22.49
C GLN A 42 -0.35 -10.37 -21.68
N THR A 43 -1.22 -11.18 -21.13
CA THR A 43 -2.25 -10.75 -20.19
C THR A 43 -1.76 -10.99 -18.76
N THR A 44 -1.75 -9.94 -17.93
CA THR A 44 -1.34 -10.02 -16.53
C THR A 44 -2.58 -9.97 -15.65
N PRO A 45 -2.98 -11.07 -14.99
CA PRO A 45 -4.11 -11.05 -14.07
C PRO A 45 -3.76 -10.24 -12.82
N VAL A 46 -4.69 -9.41 -12.36
CA VAL A 46 -4.60 -8.71 -11.08
C VAL A 46 -5.32 -9.53 -10.02
N PRO A 47 -4.61 -10.13 -9.05
CA PRO A 47 -5.26 -10.96 -8.04
C PRO A 47 -6.29 -10.16 -7.21
N LEU A 48 -7.33 -10.83 -6.72
CA LEU A 48 -8.26 -10.22 -5.77
C LEU A 48 -7.55 -9.74 -4.50
N THR A 49 -6.45 -10.39 -4.13
CA THR A 49 -5.57 -10.08 -3.00
C THR A 49 -4.51 -9.03 -3.30
N TYR A 50 -4.64 -8.30 -4.43
CA TYR A 50 -3.63 -7.34 -4.89
C TYR A 50 -3.33 -6.26 -3.85
N ASN A 51 -4.37 -5.68 -3.28
CA ASN A 51 -4.25 -4.59 -2.32
C ASN A 51 -3.86 -5.10 -0.93
N GLY A 52 -2.93 -4.44 -0.28
CA GLY A 52 -2.43 -4.84 1.03
C GLY A 52 -1.95 -3.67 1.88
N LEU A 53 -1.81 -3.95 3.15
CA LEU A 53 -1.23 -3.06 4.15
C LEU A 53 -0.11 -3.78 4.90
N SER A 54 0.95 -3.05 5.24
CA SER A 54 2.05 -3.52 6.09
C SER A 54 2.06 -2.72 7.40
N TYR A 55 2.22 -3.43 8.51
CA TYR A 55 2.29 -2.85 9.85
C TYR A 55 3.48 -3.44 10.61
N GLU A 56 4.03 -2.65 11.52
CA GLU A 56 5.04 -3.13 12.47
C GLU A 56 4.51 -4.31 13.30
N LEU A 57 5.29 -5.39 13.43
CA LEU A 57 4.86 -6.58 14.19
C LEU A 57 4.58 -6.25 15.67
N ALA A 58 5.32 -5.29 16.24
CA ALA A 58 5.10 -4.83 17.61
C ALA A 58 3.70 -4.24 17.85
N GLN A 59 2.95 -3.88 16.78
CA GLN A 59 1.55 -3.48 16.91
C GLN A 59 0.69 -4.57 17.59
N LEU A 60 1.10 -5.84 17.50
CA LEU A 60 0.43 -6.96 18.18
C LEU A 60 0.63 -6.96 19.70
N THR A 61 1.50 -6.10 20.25
CA THR A 61 1.57 -5.94 21.72
C THR A 61 0.32 -5.29 22.29
N ASP A 62 -0.47 -4.62 21.43
CA ASP A 62 -1.82 -4.18 21.73
C ASP A 62 -2.86 -5.14 21.11
N PRO A 63 -3.40 -6.10 21.90
CA PRO A 63 -4.37 -7.06 21.37
C PRO A 63 -5.72 -6.45 21.01
N GLN A 64 -5.97 -5.17 21.36
CA GLN A 64 -7.19 -4.46 21.01
C GLN A 64 -7.11 -3.79 19.64
N PHE A 65 -5.91 -3.62 19.08
CA PHE A 65 -5.73 -2.97 17.79
C PHE A 65 -6.25 -3.86 16.65
N PHE A 66 -5.63 -5.01 16.42
CA PHE A 66 -6.10 -5.99 15.44
C PHE A 66 -7.04 -7.00 16.10
N CYS A 67 -8.26 -6.59 16.39
CA CYS A 67 -9.30 -7.46 16.91
C CYS A 67 -10.65 -7.19 16.23
N ALA A 68 -11.53 -8.17 16.23
CA ALA A 68 -12.88 -8.05 15.64
C ALA A 68 -13.75 -6.99 16.32
N ALA A 69 -13.43 -6.60 17.56
CA ALA A 69 -14.13 -5.57 18.31
C ALA A 69 -13.75 -4.14 17.87
N ASN A 70 -12.58 -3.96 17.25
CA ASN A 70 -12.17 -2.68 16.65
C ASN A 70 -12.91 -2.45 15.32
N ARG A 71 -14.20 -2.14 15.42
CA ARG A 71 -15.11 -2.07 14.27
C ARG A 71 -14.73 -0.98 13.28
N GLU A 72 -14.21 0.14 13.75
CA GLU A 72 -13.79 1.23 12.86
C GLU A 72 -12.62 0.78 11.96
N LEU A 73 -11.61 0.12 12.52
CA LEU A 73 -10.49 -0.42 11.74
C LEU A 73 -10.97 -1.53 10.79
N VAL A 74 -11.80 -2.46 11.27
CA VAL A 74 -12.40 -3.52 10.43
C VAL A 74 -13.14 -2.93 9.23
N THR A 75 -13.92 -1.86 9.44
CA THR A 75 -14.69 -1.22 8.37
C THR A 75 -13.78 -0.59 7.32
N HIS A 76 -12.70 0.10 7.74
CA HIS A 76 -11.74 0.68 6.81
C HIS A 76 -10.99 -0.38 5.99
N PHE A 77 -10.58 -1.50 6.62
CA PHE A 77 -9.96 -2.61 5.91
C PHE A 77 -10.89 -3.21 4.85
N ARG A 78 -12.14 -3.45 5.21
CA ARG A 78 -13.16 -3.98 4.28
C ARG A 78 -13.47 -3.02 3.14
N LEU A 79 -13.49 -1.72 3.42
CA LEU A 79 -13.69 -0.69 2.40
C LEU A 79 -12.52 -0.67 1.41
N LEU A 80 -11.28 -0.75 1.90
CA LEU A 80 -10.10 -0.73 1.06
C LEU A 80 -10.07 -1.94 0.11
N SER A 81 -10.33 -3.12 0.63
CA SER A 81 -10.49 -4.35 -0.15
C SER A 81 -11.25 -5.41 0.63
N PRO A 82 -12.21 -6.13 0.01
CA PRO A 82 -12.83 -7.29 0.64
C PRO A 82 -11.90 -8.51 0.74
N HIS A 83 -10.74 -8.51 0.04
CA HIS A 83 -9.82 -9.64 -0.08
C HIS A 83 -8.35 -9.23 0.08
N GLY A 84 -8.06 -8.19 0.83
CA GLY A 84 -6.70 -7.68 1.00
C GLY A 84 -5.76 -8.62 1.76
N VAL A 85 -4.48 -8.23 1.81
CA VAL A 85 -3.44 -8.93 2.57
C VAL A 85 -2.84 -7.99 3.60
N LEU A 86 -2.91 -8.36 4.86
CA LEU A 86 -2.18 -7.71 5.95
C LEU A 86 -0.81 -8.37 6.08
N ARG A 87 0.24 -7.57 6.04
CA ARG A 87 1.57 -7.98 6.50
C ARG A 87 1.82 -7.42 7.89
N THR A 88 2.18 -8.26 8.83
CA THR A 88 2.77 -7.86 10.11
C THR A 88 4.27 -8.16 10.05
N GLY A 89 5.09 -7.11 10.05
CA GLY A 89 6.54 -7.21 9.81
C GLY A 89 7.26 -5.95 10.30
N GLY A 90 7.95 -5.28 9.38
CA GLY A 90 8.70 -4.05 9.67
C GLY A 90 9.91 -4.28 10.56
N ASN A 91 10.61 -3.21 10.92
CA ASN A 91 11.82 -3.29 11.74
C ASN A 91 11.59 -3.93 13.11
N THR A 92 10.40 -3.76 13.69
CA THR A 92 10.10 -4.38 14.99
C THR A 92 9.95 -5.88 14.93
N SER A 93 9.78 -6.51 13.76
CA SER A 93 9.73 -7.96 13.66
C SER A 93 11.00 -8.62 14.21
N GLU A 94 12.16 -7.98 14.02
CA GLU A 94 13.44 -8.45 14.51
C GLU A 94 13.61 -8.35 16.04
N PHE A 95 12.66 -7.69 16.69
CA PHE A 95 12.65 -7.43 18.13
C PHE A 95 11.38 -7.94 18.83
N CYS A 96 10.49 -8.59 18.09
CA CYS A 96 9.34 -9.28 18.65
C CYS A 96 9.69 -10.72 19.03
N TRP A 97 9.00 -11.27 20.01
CA TRP A 97 9.16 -12.66 20.40
C TRP A 97 7.86 -13.23 20.96
N PHE A 98 7.60 -14.49 20.67
CA PHE A 98 6.41 -15.17 21.15
C PHE A 98 6.56 -15.58 22.61
N GLN A 99 5.75 -14.98 23.47
CA GLN A 99 5.63 -15.32 24.88
C GLN A 99 4.48 -16.30 25.10
N ALA A 100 4.75 -17.59 24.92
CA ALA A 100 3.72 -18.63 25.01
C ALA A 100 3.05 -18.71 26.40
N ASN A 101 3.80 -18.37 27.46
CA ASN A 101 3.34 -18.32 28.86
C ASN A 101 4.28 -17.43 29.69
N ALA A 102 3.96 -17.29 31.00
CA ALA A 102 4.73 -16.45 31.92
C ALA A 102 6.20 -16.91 32.12
N ASP A 103 6.46 -18.21 31.94
CA ASP A 103 7.81 -18.80 32.15
C ASP A 103 8.67 -18.69 30.88
N THR A 104 8.10 -18.25 29.73
CA THR A 104 8.85 -18.10 28.51
C THR A 104 9.80 -16.91 28.61
N VAL A 105 11.11 -17.19 28.52
CA VAL A 105 12.15 -16.17 28.63
C VAL A 105 12.38 -15.47 27.29
N ALA A 106 12.50 -14.14 27.31
CA ALA A 106 12.82 -13.35 26.11
C ALA A 106 14.17 -13.77 25.50
N PRO A 107 14.33 -13.73 24.18
CA PRO A 107 15.64 -13.90 23.55
C PRO A 107 16.58 -12.75 23.95
N LYS A 108 17.88 -13.01 23.84
CA LYS A 108 18.89 -11.99 24.14
C LYS A 108 18.88 -10.94 23.02
N LEU A 109 18.70 -9.69 23.40
CA LEU A 109 18.80 -8.57 22.48
C LEU A 109 20.24 -8.41 21.97
N ARG A 110 20.42 -8.36 20.67
CA ARG A 110 21.66 -7.93 20.02
C ARG A 110 21.57 -6.42 19.79
N ILE A 111 22.53 -5.69 20.33
CA ILE A 111 22.61 -4.24 20.21
C ILE A 111 23.64 -3.95 19.13
N PRO A 112 23.32 -3.16 18.09
CA PRO A 112 24.30 -2.72 17.11
C PRO A 112 25.48 -2.00 17.75
N PRO A 113 26.70 -2.11 17.19
CA PRO A 113 27.91 -1.53 17.77
C PRO A 113 28.05 -0.01 17.57
N GLY A 114 27.14 0.63 16.82
CA GLY A 114 27.12 2.08 16.58
C GLY A 114 26.88 2.89 17.85
N LYS A 115 27.02 4.19 17.75
CA LYS A 115 26.71 5.08 18.86
C LYS A 115 25.20 5.08 19.15
N PRO A 116 24.76 5.14 20.42
CA PRO A 116 23.35 5.08 20.77
C PRO A 116 22.47 6.08 20.02
N GLU A 117 22.95 7.29 19.78
CA GLU A 117 22.25 8.35 19.06
C GLU A 117 22.17 8.14 17.53
N GLU A 118 22.98 7.23 16.99
CA GLU A 118 23.01 6.88 15.57
C GLU A 118 22.23 5.60 15.28
N ILE A 119 21.92 4.79 16.32
CA ILE A 119 21.18 3.55 16.21
C ILE A 119 19.70 3.85 16.08
N TRP A 120 19.11 3.51 14.93
CA TRP A 120 17.69 3.72 14.60
C TRP A 120 16.86 2.43 14.57
N MET A 121 17.33 1.40 15.27
CA MET A 121 16.60 0.14 15.49
C MET A 121 16.04 0.09 16.92
N PRO A 122 14.99 -0.71 17.17
CA PRO A 122 14.45 -0.88 18.51
C PRO A 122 15.49 -1.26 19.56
N HIS A 123 15.38 -0.68 20.74
CA HIS A 123 16.30 -0.93 21.87
C HIS A 123 15.72 -1.91 22.91
N ARG A 124 14.59 -2.53 22.63
CA ARG A 124 13.90 -3.46 23.52
C ARG A 124 13.24 -4.58 22.77
N MET A 125 12.95 -5.67 23.47
CA MET A 125 12.16 -6.78 22.95
C MET A 125 10.67 -6.56 23.24
N TYR A 126 9.82 -6.91 22.27
CA TYR A 126 8.37 -6.81 22.33
C TYR A 126 7.75 -8.20 22.45
N ALA A 127 7.04 -8.47 23.54
CA ALA A 127 6.40 -9.75 23.76
C ALA A 127 5.06 -9.85 23.03
N ILE A 128 4.94 -10.80 22.12
CA ILE A 128 3.68 -11.17 21.47
C ILE A 128 3.09 -12.36 22.21
N LYS A 129 1.92 -12.17 22.79
CA LYS A 129 1.25 -13.21 23.57
C LYS A 129 0.19 -13.95 22.75
N PRO A 130 -0.20 -15.17 23.17
CA PRO A 130 -1.25 -15.94 22.50
C PRO A 130 -2.52 -15.17 22.22
N GLU A 131 -3.02 -14.40 23.20
CA GLU A 131 -4.24 -13.60 23.06
C GLU A 131 -4.19 -12.55 21.94
N ALA A 132 -3.00 -12.02 21.62
CA ALA A 132 -2.83 -11.08 20.54
C ALA A 132 -2.95 -11.76 19.17
N ILE A 133 -2.40 -12.97 19.04
CA ILE A 133 -2.51 -13.78 17.81
C ILE A 133 -3.96 -14.26 17.62
N ASP A 134 -4.66 -14.65 18.69
CA ASP A 134 -6.06 -15.04 18.63
C ASP A 134 -6.96 -13.86 18.26
N ALA A 135 -6.68 -12.66 18.78
CA ALA A 135 -7.38 -11.42 18.41
C ALA A 135 -7.15 -11.08 16.93
N LEU A 136 -5.91 -11.18 16.45
CA LEU A 136 -5.56 -11.02 15.03
C LEU A 136 -6.34 -12.00 14.14
N ALA A 137 -6.42 -13.29 14.53
CA ALA A 137 -7.20 -14.27 13.78
C ALA A 137 -8.68 -13.87 13.67
N GLY A 138 -9.28 -13.37 14.75
CA GLY A 138 -10.63 -12.80 14.77
C GLY A 138 -10.78 -11.58 13.86
N PHE A 139 -9.78 -10.69 13.84
CA PHE A 139 -9.74 -9.52 12.95
C PHE A 139 -9.70 -9.93 11.48
N LEU A 140 -8.85 -10.89 11.12
CA LEU A 140 -8.73 -11.41 9.76
C LEU A 140 -10.03 -12.08 9.30
N GLN A 141 -10.72 -12.78 10.20
CA GLN A 141 -12.04 -13.33 9.92
C GLN A 141 -13.07 -12.22 9.68
N ALA A 142 -13.07 -11.18 10.50
CA ALA A 142 -14.01 -10.06 10.38
C ALA A 142 -13.77 -9.23 9.11
N THR A 143 -12.53 -9.06 8.68
CA THR A 143 -12.18 -8.26 7.49
C THR A 143 -12.25 -9.03 6.19
N GLY A 144 -12.07 -10.35 6.20
CA GLY A 144 -11.89 -11.18 4.99
C GLY A 144 -10.44 -11.22 4.50
N TRP A 145 -9.51 -10.56 5.19
CA TRP A 145 -8.12 -10.42 4.77
C TRP A 145 -7.29 -11.66 5.10
N LYS A 146 -6.19 -11.82 4.37
CA LYS A 146 -5.16 -12.81 4.61
C LYS A 146 -3.96 -12.19 5.32
N LEU A 147 -3.04 -13.03 5.79
CA LEU A 147 -1.90 -12.62 6.61
C LEU A 147 -0.58 -13.08 6.00
N ILE A 148 0.37 -12.16 5.90
CA ILE A 148 1.80 -12.41 5.83
C ILE A 148 2.34 -12.16 7.25
N TYR A 149 2.92 -13.18 7.87
CA TYR A 149 3.42 -13.08 9.24
C TYR A 149 4.94 -13.01 9.26
N GLY A 150 5.48 -11.87 9.71
CA GLY A 150 6.91 -11.64 9.88
C GLY A 150 7.46 -12.41 11.08
N MET A 151 8.62 -13.04 10.89
CA MET A 151 9.31 -13.84 11.89
C MET A 151 10.60 -13.16 12.31
N ASN A 152 10.87 -13.11 13.61
CA ASN A 152 12.12 -12.57 14.13
C ASN A 152 13.31 -13.42 13.68
N PHE A 153 14.14 -12.84 12.83
CA PHE A 153 15.36 -13.43 12.32
C PHE A 153 16.61 -12.78 12.95
N GLY A 154 16.49 -11.52 13.35
CA GLY A 154 17.57 -10.75 13.96
C GLY A 154 17.98 -11.23 15.35
N ASN A 155 16.99 -11.48 16.21
CA ASN A 155 17.18 -11.75 17.65
C ASN A 155 16.49 -13.04 18.12
N SER A 156 16.29 -14.04 17.27
CA SER A 156 15.64 -15.29 17.63
C SER A 156 16.48 -16.52 17.27
N THR A 157 15.87 -17.72 17.33
CA THR A 157 16.45 -18.99 16.88
C THR A 157 15.42 -19.77 16.06
N PRO A 158 15.86 -20.73 15.21
CA PRO A 158 14.96 -21.59 14.44
C PRO A 158 13.89 -22.29 15.29
N GLU A 159 14.24 -22.76 16.49
CA GLU A 159 13.31 -23.47 17.39
C GLU A 159 12.23 -22.55 17.95
N ARG A 160 12.60 -21.31 18.30
CA ARG A 160 11.65 -20.28 18.76
C ARG A 160 10.70 -19.88 17.64
N ALA A 161 11.24 -19.63 16.46
CA ALA A 161 10.46 -19.33 15.27
C ALA A 161 9.49 -20.46 14.91
N ALA A 162 9.92 -21.72 15.01
CA ALA A 162 9.06 -22.87 14.77
C ALA A 162 7.93 -23.01 15.81
N ALA A 163 8.19 -22.67 17.07
CA ALA A 163 7.17 -22.68 18.11
C ALA A 163 6.11 -21.59 17.90
N GLU A 164 6.54 -20.37 17.54
CA GLU A 164 5.68 -19.25 17.19
C GLU A 164 4.85 -19.56 15.94
N ALA A 165 5.49 -20.03 14.86
CA ALA A 165 4.85 -20.40 13.61
C ALA A 165 3.75 -21.47 13.81
N ALA A 166 3.98 -22.45 14.68
CA ALA A 166 2.98 -23.48 14.99
C ALA A 166 1.74 -22.88 15.68
N TYR A 167 1.91 -21.88 16.54
CA TYR A 167 0.79 -21.19 17.16
C TYR A 167 0.02 -20.35 16.12
N VAL A 168 0.73 -19.52 15.36
CA VAL A 168 0.16 -18.66 14.32
C VAL A 168 -0.60 -19.48 13.28
N ALA A 169 0.00 -20.56 12.75
CA ALA A 169 -0.64 -21.42 11.75
C ALA A 169 -1.95 -22.03 12.27
N ARG A 170 -1.98 -22.46 13.53
CA ARG A 170 -3.18 -23.01 14.15
C ARG A 170 -4.27 -21.96 14.36
N ALA A 171 -3.90 -20.77 14.86
CA ALA A 171 -4.87 -19.70 15.16
C ALA A 171 -5.44 -19.06 13.91
N VAL A 172 -4.61 -18.78 12.90
CA VAL A 172 -4.96 -18.05 11.68
C VAL A 172 -5.55 -18.98 10.60
N GLY A 173 -5.09 -20.24 10.53
CA GLY A 173 -5.57 -21.24 9.59
C GLY A 173 -5.36 -20.83 8.13
N GLU A 174 -6.38 -21.03 7.29
CA GLU A 174 -6.34 -20.78 5.84
C GLU A 174 -6.13 -19.32 5.44
N ARG A 175 -6.22 -18.39 6.40
CA ARG A 175 -5.93 -16.98 6.14
C ARG A 175 -4.45 -16.66 6.17
N LEU A 176 -3.59 -17.57 6.62
CA LEU A 176 -2.15 -17.43 6.54
C LEU A 176 -1.67 -17.66 5.11
N GLU A 177 -1.16 -16.59 4.46
CA GLU A 177 -0.58 -16.71 3.12
C GLU A 177 0.78 -17.38 3.19
N PHE A 178 1.69 -16.82 3.98
CA PHE A 178 3.03 -17.38 4.20
C PHE A 178 3.70 -16.74 5.43
N PHE A 179 4.76 -17.38 5.89
CA PHE A 179 5.71 -16.81 6.83
C PHE A 179 6.82 -16.06 6.10
N GLN A 180 7.18 -14.89 6.60
CA GLN A 180 8.25 -14.05 6.09
C GLN A 180 9.36 -14.00 7.14
N ILE A 181 10.54 -14.56 6.84
CA ILE A 181 11.64 -14.72 7.79
C ILE A 181 12.63 -13.58 7.61
N GLY A 182 12.61 -12.63 8.56
CA GLY A 182 13.42 -11.43 8.55
C GLY A 182 12.76 -10.26 7.84
N ASN A 183 13.23 -9.06 8.15
CA ASN A 183 12.87 -7.79 7.54
C ASN A 183 14.15 -7.07 7.13
N GLU A 184 14.29 -6.74 5.84
CA GLU A 184 15.46 -6.03 5.28
C GLU A 184 16.82 -6.60 5.70
N PRO A 185 17.04 -7.92 5.51
CA PRO A 185 18.26 -8.58 5.97
C PRO A 185 19.53 -8.05 5.28
N ASP A 186 19.42 -7.41 4.14
CA ASP A 186 20.51 -6.75 3.43
C ASP A 186 21.12 -5.57 4.22
N PHE A 187 20.38 -5.01 5.20
CA PHE A 187 20.86 -3.98 6.11
C PHE A 187 21.43 -4.52 7.44
N TYR A 188 21.37 -5.81 7.72
CA TYR A 188 21.76 -6.38 9.03
C TYR A 188 23.23 -6.17 9.40
N ARG A 189 24.10 -6.00 8.44
CA ARG A 189 25.54 -5.70 8.64
C ARG A 189 25.85 -4.21 8.85
N ASP A 190 24.87 -3.32 8.69
CA ASP A 190 25.05 -1.90 8.97
C ASP A 190 25.31 -1.70 10.47
N PRO A 191 26.40 -1.04 10.88
CA PRO A 191 26.76 -0.89 12.29
C PRO A 191 25.74 -0.09 13.10
N ASN A 192 24.92 0.73 12.47
CA ASN A 192 23.91 1.57 13.12
C ASN A 192 22.51 0.95 13.08
N ASN A 193 22.30 -0.09 12.27
CA ASN A 193 21.01 -0.72 12.03
C ASN A 193 21.03 -2.22 12.28
N GLY A 194 22.20 -2.87 12.04
CA GLY A 194 22.32 -4.28 11.89
C GLY A 194 22.41 -5.08 13.18
N THR A 195 21.98 -6.32 13.10
CA THR A 195 22.09 -7.33 14.15
C THR A 195 23.16 -8.38 13.81
N ARG A 196 23.94 -8.16 12.76
CA ARG A 196 25.00 -9.06 12.28
C ARG A 196 26.34 -8.31 12.16
N PRO A 197 27.49 -9.04 12.26
CA PRO A 197 28.79 -8.42 12.10
C PRO A 197 29.04 -7.94 10.67
N PRO A 198 29.98 -7.01 10.44
CA PRO A 198 30.26 -6.44 9.11
C PRO A 198 30.63 -7.44 8.01
N GLY A 199 31.19 -8.60 8.36
CA GLY A 199 31.53 -9.65 7.40
C GLY A 199 30.37 -10.57 6.99
N TRP A 200 29.23 -10.45 7.62
CA TRP A 200 28.05 -11.24 7.30
C TRP A 200 27.48 -10.79 5.94
N GLY A 201 27.07 -11.74 5.12
CA GLY A 201 26.59 -11.45 3.78
C GLY A 201 25.54 -12.44 3.29
N PHE A 202 25.25 -12.41 1.99
CA PHE A 202 24.18 -13.21 1.39
C PHE A 202 24.31 -14.72 1.67
N ALA A 203 25.51 -15.29 1.61
CA ALA A 203 25.71 -16.73 1.87
C ALA A 203 25.39 -17.10 3.33
N ASP A 204 25.72 -16.21 4.28
CA ASP A 204 25.35 -16.41 5.69
C ASP A 204 23.85 -16.26 5.89
N TYR A 205 23.24 -15.25 5.26
CA TYR A 205 21.80 -15.06 5.24
C TYR A 205 21.08 -16.32 4.74
N LEU A 206 21.44 -16.82 3.57
CA LEU A 206 20.78 -17.98 2.97
C LEU A 206 20.90 -19.23 3.85
N ARG A 207 22.07 -19.48 4.44
CA ARG A 207 22.30 -20.60 5.36
C ARG A 207 21.41 -20.49 6.61
N GLU A 208 21.40 -19.31 7.25
CA GLU A 208 20.62 -19.09 8.46
C GLU A 208 19.11 -19.10 8.16
N TRP A 209 18.67 -18.46 7.09
CA TRP A 209 17.28 -18.45 6.65
C TRP A 209 16.76 -19.86 6.35
N THR A 210 17.55 -20.67 5.68
CA THR A 210 17.23 -22.08 5.39
C THR A 210 16.99 -22.86 6.69
N ALA A 211 17.84 -22.70 7.69
CA ALA A 211 17.66 -23.37 8.99
C ALA A 211 16.34 -22.98 9.67
N TYR A 212 15.94 -21.71 9.60
CA TYR A 212 14.63 -21.26 10.10
C TYR A 212 13.47 -21.89 9.32
N ALA A 213 13.55 -21.88 8.00
CA ALA A 213 12.50 -22.45 7.14
C ALA A 213 12.33 -23.96 7.38
N GLU A 214 13.42 -24.69 7.51
CA GLU A 214 13.42 -26.14 7.82
C GLU A 214 12.81 -26.42 9.20
N ALA A 215 13.19 -25.66 10.24
CA ALA A 215 12.63 -25.81 11.58
C ALA A 215 11.13 -25.51 11.62
N ILE A 216 10.69 -24.45 10.93
CA ILE A 216 9.27 -24.12 10.81
C ILE A 216 8.52 -25.21 10.05
N ALA A 217 9.05 -25.68 8.91
CA ALA A 217 8.43 -26.71 8.08
C ALA A 217 8.31 -28.07 8.81
N ALA A 218 9.28 -28.41 9.66
CA ALA A 218 9.23 -29.63 10.48
C ALA A 218 8.07 -29.58 11.50
N ARG A 219 7.71 -28.40 12.00
CA ARG A 219 6.65 -28.22 13.00
C ARG A 219 5.30 -27.85 12.39
N VAL A 220 5.31 -27.23 11.20
CA VAL A 220 4.14 -26.84 10.41
C VAL A 220 4.29 -27.43 9.01
N PRO A 221 3.85 -28.66 8.75
CA PRO A 221 4.08 -29.36 7.48
C PRO A 221 3.53 -28.62 6.26
N GLY A 222 2.46 -27.82 6.41
CA GLY A 222 1.85 -27.00 5.38
C GLY A 222 2.44 -25.58 5.26
N ALA A 223 3.54 -25.27 5.95
CA ALA A 223 4.14 -23.94 5.91
C ALA A 223 4.56 -23.55 4.49
N ARG A 224 4.20 -22.32 4.12
CA ARG A 224 4.63 -21.61 2.91
C ARG A 224 5.48 -20.43 3.33
N PHE A 225 6.38 -20.01 2.45
CA PHE A 225 7.32 -18.92 2.74
C PHE A 225 7.28 -17.85 1.65
N GLY A 226 7.60 -16.63 2.05
CA GLY A 226 7.97 -15.52 1.18
C GLY A 226 9.33 -14.95 1.61
N GLY A 227 10.09 -14.46 0.65
CA GLY A 227 11.41 -13.87 0.90
C GLY A 227 12.06 -13.35 -0.38
N PRO A 228 13.24 -12.72 -0.29
CA PRO A 228 14.07 -12.47 0.89
C PRO A 228 13.68 -11.25 1.74
N ASP A 229 12.72 -10.42 1.29
CA ASP A 229 12.22 -9.22 1.98
C ASP A 229 13.27 -8.11 2.15
N VAL A 230 14.02 -7.87 1.09
CA VAL A 230 15.12 -6.90 1.07
C VAL A 230 14.64 -5.46 0.96
N GLY A 231 15.40 -4.53 1.59
CA GLY A 231 15.11 -3.10 1.54
C GLY A 231 15.65 -2.39 0.30
N ALA A 232 16.82 -2.83 -0.23
CA ALA A 232 17.47 -2.17 -1.35
C ALA A 232 18.17 -3.11 -2.34
N SER A 233 18.55 -4.31 -1.92
CA SER A 233 19.40 -5.22 -2.71
C SER A 233 18.58 -6.13 -3.62
N SER A 234 18.10 -5.61 -4.75
CA SER A 234 17.29 -6.39 -5.71
C SER A 234 18.01 -7.62 -6.27
N ASP A 235 19.34 -7.62 -6.33
CA ASP A 235 20.16 -8.79 -6.70
C ASP A 235 20.01 -9.95 -5.68
N TRP A 236 19.76 -9.65 -4.42
CA TRP A 236 19.48 -10.69 -3.43
C TRP A 236 18.18 -11.44 -3.72
N VAL A 237 17.20 -10.80 -4.33
CA VAL A 237 15.95 -11.47 -4.73
C VAL A 237 16.24 -12.57 -5.77
N THR A 238 17.01 -12.24 -6.80
CA THR A 238 17.41 -13.19 -7.84
C THR A 238 18.23 -14.33 -7.25
N ARG A 239 19.28 -13.99 -6.50
CA ARG A 239 20.17 -14.98 -5.88
C ARG A 239 19.44 -15.88 -4.89
N PHE A 240 18.51 -15.33 -4.12
CA PHE A 240 17.72 -16.08 -3.16
C PHE A 240 16.92 -17.19 -3.85
N ASP A 241 16.26 -16.87 -4.95
CA ASP A 241 15.53 -17.88 -5.71
C ASP A 241 16.45 -18.91 -6.37
N GLU A 242 17.58 -18.48 -6.93
CA GLU A 242 18.51 -19.36 -7.62
C GLU A 242 19.31 -20.29 -6.68
N GLU A 243 19.71 -19.79 -5.50
CA GLU A 243 20.62 -20.48 -4.58
C GLU A 243 19.93 -21.22 -3.44
N ILE A 244 18.63 -20.98 -3.18
CA ILE A 244 17.88 -21.65 -2.11
C ILE A 244 17.78 -23.16 -2.35
N PRO A 245 17.97 -24.03 -1.33
CA PRO A 245 17.84 -25.48 -1.49
C PRO A 245 16.48 -25.90 -2.05
N ALA A 246 16.47 -26.85 -2.98
CA ALA A 246 15.27 -27.28 -3.69
C ALA A 246 14.13 -27.72 -2.77
N ALA A 247 14.41 -28.39 -1.66
CA ALA A 247 13.40 -28.80 -0.69
C ALA A 247 12.67 -27.63 -0.02
N VAL A 248 13.38 -26.52 0.20
CA VAL A 248 12.82 -25.30 0.76
C VAL A 248 12.17 -24.46 -0.32
N ARG A 249 12.77 -24.40 -1.53
CA ARG A 249 12.17 -23.74 -2.70
C ARG A 249 10.77 -24.26 -3.01
N ALA A 250 10.53 -25.55 -2.85
CA ALA A 250 9.20 -26.15 -3.06
C ALA A 250 8.10 -25.56 -2.13
N ARG A 251 8.49 -24.83 -1.07
CA ARG A 251 7.59 -24.14 -0.14
C ARG A 251 7.61 -22.61 -0.30
N LEU A 252 8.52 -22.09 -1.12
CA LEU A 252 8.62 -20.67 -1.44
C LEU A 252 7.57 -20.33 -2.50
N THR A 253 6.56 -19.57 -2.11
CA THR A 253 5.46 -19.19 -3.01
C THR A 253 5.61 -17.81 -3.59
N THR A 254 6.36 -16.95 -2.91
CA THR A 254 6.39 -15.51 -3.19
C THR A 254 7.80 -14.95 -2.99
N LEU A 255 8.33 -14.30 -4.01
CA LEU A 255 9.49 -13.44 -3.86
C LEU A 255 9.03 -12.07 -3.36
N THR A 256 9.80 -11.48 -2.46
CA THR A 256 9.40 -10.25 -1.75
C THR A 256 10.53 -9.24 -1.65
N GLY A 257 10.15 -7.96 -1.58
CA GLY A 257 11.06 -6.84 -1.37
C GLY A 257 10.30 -5.57 -1.03
N HIS A 258 11.02 -4.50 -0.75
CA HIS A 258 10.49 -3.22 -0.32
C HIS A 258 10.83 -2.11 -1.31
N TYR A 259 9.99 -1.06 -1.31
CA TYR A 259 10.25 0.13 -2.09
C TYR A 259 9.65 1.38 -1.44
N TYR A 260 10.50 2.34 -1.19
CA TYR A 260 10.12 3.70 -0.82
C TYR A 260 10.53 4.66 -1.92
N ALA A 261 9.55 5.44 -2.42
CA ALA A 261 9.79 6.34 -3.55
C ALA A 261 10.80 7.42 -3.22
N GLU A 262 10.74 7.96 -1.99
CA GLU A 262 11.54 9.09 -1.52
C GLU A 262 12.08 8.86 -0.11
N GLY A 263 12.97 9.77 0.32
CA GLY A 263 13.50 9.86 1.67
C GLY A 263 14.98 10.25 1.74
N PRO A 264 15.44 10.70 2.90
CA PRO A 264 14.72 10.87 4.16
C PRO A 264 13.79 12.11 4.19
N PRO A 265 12.77 12.13 5.08
CA PRO A 265 11.75 13.19 5.07
C PRO A 265 12.27 14.61 5.37
N ASN A 266 13.40 14.73 6.06
CA ASN A 266 14.05 16.00 6.36
C ASN A 266 14.92 16.55 5.22
N ASP A 267 15.17 15.77 4.16
CA ASP A 267 15.86 16.26 2.98
C ASP A 267 14.92 17.21 2.20
N PRO A 268 15.32 18.49 1.99
CA PRO A 268 14.50 19.45 1.26
C PRO A 268 14.28 19.08 -0.22
N SER A 269 15.14 18.23 -0.79
CA SER A 269 14.98 17.77 -2.17
C SER A 269 13.86 16.76 -2.37
N MET A 270 13.32 16.21 -1.29
CA MET A 270 12.12 15.32 -1.32
C MET A 270 10.89 16.20 -1.51
N THR A 271 10.46 16.40 -2.74
CA THR A 271 9.35 17.28 -3.11
C THR A 271 8.17 16.49 -3.70
N THR A 272 7.00 17.09 -3.68
CA THR A 272 5.81 16.55 -4.34
C THR A 272 6.04 16.34 -5.84
N GLU A 273 6.67 17.31 -6.50
CA GLU A 273 7.02 17.19 -7.93
C GLU A 273 7.89 15.97 -8.20
N ARG A 274 8.91 15.74 -7.35
CA ARG A 274 9.80 14.59 -7.48
C ARG A 274 9.04 13.27 -7.26
N LEU A 275 8.20 13.20 -6.23
CA LEU A 275 7.34 12.03 -5.97
C LEU A 275 6.46 11.70 -7.18
N LEU A 276 5.82 12.70 -7.78
CA LEU A 276 4.89 12.53 -8.89
C LEU A 276 5.57 12.33 -10.25
N ARG A 277 6.88 12.58 -10.36
CA ARG A 277 7.65 12.27 -11.56
C ARG A 277 7.80 10.76 -11.78
N GLY A 278 7.74 9.98 -10.69
CA GLY A 278 7.95 8.54 -10.72
C GLY A 278 9.43 8.14 -10.70
N ASN A 279 9.69 6.86 -10.73
CA ASN A 279 11.04 6.30 -10.72
C ASN A 279 11.19 5.21 -11.77
N GLU A 280 11.84 5.52 -12.87
CA GLU A 280 12.05 4.60 -14.00
C GLU A 280 12.81 3.31 -13.61
N LYS A 281 13.61 3.34 -12.53
CA LYS A 281 14.36 2.16 -12.09
C LYS A 281 13.47 1.04 -11.60
N ILE A 282 12.32 1.36 -10.97
CA ILE A 282 11.43 0.34 -10.42
C ILE A 282 10.86 -0.57 -11.49
N ALA A 283 10.54 -0.02 -12.67
CA ALA A 283 10.04 -0.82 -13.78
C ALA A 283 11.04 -1.89 -14.21
N GLY A 284 12.31 -1.53 -14.37
CA GLY A 284 13.37 -2.47 -14.73
C GLY A 284 13.66 -3.50 -13.64
N GLU A 285 13.61 -3.12 -12.38
CA GLU A 285 13.78 -4.04 -11.25
C GLU A 285 12.60 -5.02 -11.16
N MET A 286 11.37 -4.54 -11.31
CA MET A 286 10.17 -5.38 -11.32
C MET A 286 10.18 -6.40 -12.46
N GLN A 287 10.54 -5.99 -13.68
CA GLN A 287 10.62 -6.90 -14.81
C GLN A 287 11.62 -8.03 -14.56
N ARG A 288 12.78 -7.74 -13.96
CA ARG A 288 13.77 -8.78 -13.62
C ARG A 288 13.27 -9.73 -12.54
N THR A 289 12.77 -9.20 -11.45
CA THR A 289 12.28 -10.02 -10.31
C THR A 289 11.07 -10.85 -10.68
N GLU A 290 10.14 -10.31 -11.47
CA GLU A 290 8.98 -11.05 -11.96
C GLU A 290 9.38 -12.18 -12.93
N ALA A 291 10.35 -11.94 -13.79
CA ALA A 291 10.85 -12.99 -14.67
C ALA A 291 11.47 -14.16 -13.90
N VAL A 292 12.23 -13.86 -12.84
CA VAL A 292 12.80 -14.87 -11.93
C VAL A 292 11.71 -15.65 -11.21
N ALA A 293 10.74 -14.96 -10.60
CA ALA A 293 9.63 -15.58 -9.90
C ALA A 293 8.85 -16.54 -10.81
N ARG A 294 8.50 -16.07 -12.00
CA ARG A 294 7.74 -16.85 -12.99
C ARG A 294 8.48 -18.10 -13.47
N ALA A 295 9.80 -18.03 -13.58
CA ALA A 295 10.63 -19.17 -14.01
C ALA A 295 10.49 -20.40 -13.09
N HIS A 296 10.16 -20.18 -11.81
CA HIS A 296 9.96 -21.23 -10.81
C HIS A 296 8.52 -21.39 -10.32
N GLY A 297 7.54 -20.77 -11.02
CA GLY A 297 6.13 -20.86 -10.67
C GLY A 297 5.73 -20.07 -9.43
N GLN A 298 6.54 -19.08 -9.05
CA GLN A 298 6.30 -18.15 -7.96
C GLN A 298 5.70 -16.84 -8.49
N VAL A 299 5.35 -15.95 -7.56
CA VAL A 299 4.95 -14.57 -7.87
C VAL A 299 5.86 -13.60 -7.11
N TYR A 300 5.96 -12.36 -7.58
CA TYR A 300 6.57 -11.29 -6.81
C TYR A 300 5.50 -10.43 -6.14
N ARG A 301 5.74 -10.05 -4.88
CA ARG A 301 4.89 -9.13 -4.13
C ARG A 301 5.75 -8.07 -3.45
N MET A 302 5.37 -6.81 -3.61
CA MET A 302 5.94 -5.69 -2.87
C MET A 302 5.33 -5.70 -1.45
N THR A 303 6.06 -6.25 -0.49
CA THR A 303 5.55 -6.52 0.86
C THR A 303 5.62 -5.34 1.79
N GLU A 304 6.45 -4.34 1.45
CA GLU A 304 6.47 -3.06 2.15
C GLU A 304 6.87 -1.93 1.20
N GLY A 305 6.34 -0.77 1.42
CA GLY A 305 6.74 0.43 0.70
C GLY A 305 5.83 1.61 1.02
N ASN A 306 6.25 2.80 0.63
CA ASN A 306 5.42 4.00 0.70
C ASN A 306 6.07 5.17 -0.04
N SER A 307 5.42 6.34 0.00
CA SER A 307 5.86 7.59 -0.64
C SER A 307 7.21 8.11 -0.12
N CYS A 308 7.50 7.93 1.18
CA CYS A 308 8.76 8.40 1.78
C CYS A 308 9.06 7.56 3.03
N TYR A 309 10.26 6.96 3.13
CA TYR A 309 10.62 6.15 4.29
C TYR A 309 10.72 6.99 5.59
N ARG A 310 10.87 6.31 6.76
CA ARG A 310 10.91 6.92 8.10
C ARG A 310 9.64 7.68 8.46
N GLY A 311 8.46 7.10 8.20
CA GLY A 311 7.18 7.64 8.66
C GLY A 311 6.54 8.66 7.73
N GLY A 312 7.15 8.97 6.58
CA GLY A 312 6.60 9.90 5.59
C GLY A 312 6.98 11.37 5.83
N LYS A 313 6.86 12.17 4.79
CA LYS A 313 7.11 13.62 4.82
C LYS A 313 5.79 14.38 4.96
N PRO A 314 5.62 15.25 5.98
CA PRO A 314 4.43 16.09 6.11
C PRO A 314 4.24 17.00 4.89
N GLY A 315 2.99 17.20 4.46
CA GLY A 315 2.64 17.99 3.28
C GLY A 315 2.89 17.29 1.94
N MET A 316 3.50 16.09 1.94
CA MET A 316 3.70 15.24 0.78
C MET A 316 3.04 13.88 0.98
N SER A 317 3.47 13.12 2.00
CA SER A 317 3.00 11.75 2.24
C SER A 317 1.58 11.68 2.79
N ASN A 318 1.11 12.71 3.48
CA ASN A 318 -0.25 12.84 4.02
C ASN A 318 -1.14 13.78 3.20
N ALA A 319 -0.70 14.17 2.01
CA ALA A 319 -1.41 15.09 1.13
C ALA A 319 -1.98 14.35 -0.10
N PHE A 320 -2.82 15.03 -0.88
CA PHE A 320 -3.46 14.48 -2.08
C PHE A 320 -2.46 13.94 -3.11
N ALA A 321 -1.27 14.55 -3.18
CA ALA A 321 -0.18 14.03 -4.01
C ALA A 321 0.10 12.54 -3.76
N SER A 322 0.01 12.09 -2.50
CA SER A 322 0.19 10.68 -2.16
C SER A 322 -0.92 9.77 -2.70
N ALA A 323 -2.13 10.29 -2.88
CA ALA A 323 -3.22 9.54 -3.51
C ALA A 323 -2.97 9.31 -5.01
N LEU A 324 -2.51 10.36 -5.72
CA LEU A 324 -2.14 10.23 -7.13
C LEU A 324 -0.95 9.28 -7.30
N TRP A 325 0.08 9.45 -6.46
CA TRP A 325 1.25 8.58 -6.47
C TRP A 325 0.88 7.11 -6.20
N ALA A 326 0.10 6.83 -5.16
CA ALA A 326 -0.20 5.44 -4.78
C ALA A 326 -1.03 4.71 -5.85
N GLY A 327 -2.03 5.39 -6.43
CA GLY A 327 -2.82 4.80 -7.51
C GLY A 327 -1.99 4.51 -8.75
N ASP A 328 -1.15 5.46 -9.15
CA ASP A 328 -0.22 5.36 -10.27
C ASP A 328 0.79 4.22 -10.05
N TYR A 329 1.53 4.25 -8.93
CA TYR A 329 2.52 3.26 -8.53
C TYR A 329 1.95 1.84 -8.47
N MET A 330 0.79 1.66 -7.83
CA MET A 330 0.18 0.34 -7.71
C MET A 330 -0.23 -0.21 -9.08
N LEU A 331 -0.78 0.62 -9.97
CA LEU A 331 -1.19 0.15 -11.29
C LEU A 331 0.00 -0.05 -12.24
N GLU A 332 1.09 0.70 -12.08
CA GLU A 332 2.35 0.42 -12.76
C GLU A 332 2.86 -0.97 -12.39
N LEU A 333 2.96 -1.29 -11.09
CA LEU A 333 3.39 -2.60 -10.63
C LEU A 333 2.45 -3.74 -11.09
N ALA A 334 1.14 -3.50 -11.10
CA ALA A 334 0.18 -4.46 -11.63
C ALA A 334 0.41 -4.75 -13.12
N SER A 335 0.70 -3.71 -13.91
CA SER A 335 0.99 -3.86 -15.34
C SER A 335 2.27 -4.64 -15.61
N LEU A 336 3.21 -4.61 -14.67
CA LEU A 336 4.49 -5.33 -14.73
C LEU A 336 4.45 -6.75 -14.15
N GLY A 337 3.29 -7.19 -13.63
CA GLY A 337 3.10 -8.56 -13.14
C GLY A 337 3.18 -8.74 -11.63
N CYS A 338 3.40 -7.68 -10.87
CA CYS A 338 3.41 -7.76 -9.41
C CYS A 338 2.09 -8.32 -8.88
N ALA A 339 2.15 -9.33 -8.02
CA ALA A 339 0.97 -10.00 -7.48
C ALA A 339 0.30 -9.25 -6.32
N GLY A 340 0.91 -8.17 -5.84
CA GLY A 340 0.32 -7.31 -4.83
C GLY A 340 1.28 -6.31 -4.23
N VAL A 341 0.71 -5.29 -3.59
CA VAL A 341 1.44 -4.20 -2.94
C VAL A 341 0.90 -4.00 -1.53
N ASN A 342 1.78 -4.03 -0.54
CA ASN A 342 1.47 -3.69 0.84
C ASN A 342 2.06 -2.31 1.18
N LEU A 343 1.23 -1.28 1.27
CA LEU A 343 1.71 0.03 1.71
C LEU A 343 1.84 0.03 3.24
N HIS A 344 3.02 0.49 3.71
CA HIS A 344 3.35 0.51 5.13
C HIS A 344 2.58 1.61 5.85
N GLY A 345 2.15 1.32 7.07
CA GLY A 345 1.43 2.23 7.94
C GLY A 345 1.38 1.73 9.37
N GLY A 346 0.57 2.37 10.18
CA GLY A 346 0.39 2.01 11.58
C GLY A 346 0.20 3.21 12.49
N SER A 347 0.08 2.97 13.78
CA SER A 347 0.09 4.06 14.76
C SER A 347 1.49 4.66 14.92
N SER A 348 1.55 5.94 15.23
CA SER A 348 2.82 6.66 15.41
C SER A 348 3.72 6.02 16.46
N ALA A 349 3.14 5.42 17.51
CA ALA A 349 3.89 4.75 18.56
C ALA A 349 4.71 3.55 18.04
N PHE A 350 4.12 2.70 17.19
CA PHE A 350 4.79 1.51 16.68
C PHE A 350 5.67 1.81 15.47
N LEU A 351 5.29 2.77 14.62
CA LEU A 351 6.19 3.31 13.61
C LEU A 351 7.43 3.94 14.24
N GLY A 352 7.28 4.68 15.36
CA GLY A 352 8.39 5.23 16.14
C GLY A 352 9.26 4.14 16.75
N ALA A 353 8.63 3.10 17.30
CA ALA A 353 9.35 1.97 17.83
C ALA A 353 10.22 1.28 16.76
N GLY A 354 9.70 1.12 15.52
CA GLY A 354 10.45 0.59 14.38
C GLY A 354 11.65 1.45 13.97
N LEU A 355 11.70 2.70 14.41
CA LEU A 355 12.79 3.66 14.18
C LEU A 355 13.61 3.95 15.46
N GLY A 356 13.52 3.07 16.46
CA GLY A 356 14.27 3.19 17.72
C GLY A 356 13.80 4.34 18.62
N ASP A 357 12.54 4.77 18.47
CA ASP A 357 11.93 5.96 19.12
C ASP A 357 12.64 7.30 18.79
N HIS A 358 13.65 7.28 17.94
CA HIS A 358 14.26 8.44 17.31
C HIS A 358 14.93 8.03 16.01
N ALA A 359 14.55 8.62 14.90
CA ALA A 359 15.26 8.43 13.65
C ALA A 359 16.29 9.55 13.48
N PRO A 360 17.58 9.22 13.19
CA PRO A 360 18.56 10.22 12.80
C PRO A 360 18.04 11.03 11.61
N GLY A 361 18.07 12.34 11.72
CA GLY A 361 17.57 13.26 10.72
C GLY A 361 16.05 13.48 10.72
N LEU A 362 15.30 12.86 11.64
CA LEU A 362 14.08 13.41 12.14
C LEU A 362 14.47 14.23 13.38
N GLU A 363 14.57 15.55 13.27
CA GLU A 363 14.47 16.39 14.46
C GLU A 363 13.04 16.21 14.98
N VAL A 364 12.89 15.21 15.81
CA VAL A 364 11.68 15.02 16.59
C VAL A 364 11.68 16.18 17.56
N THR A 365 10.99 17.24 17.17
CA THR A 365 10.81 18.37 18.07
C THR A 365 10.17 17.81 19.33
N LYS A 366 10.70 18.18 20.48
CA LYS A 366 10.38 17.65 21.82
C LYS A 366 8.93 17.88 22.30
N THR A 367 8.00 18.16 21.38
CA THR A 367 6.58 18.33 21.68
C THR A 367 5.80 17.09 21.24
N PRO A 368 4.86 16.59 22.05
CA PRO A 368 4.05 15.41 21.71
C PRO A 368 3.33 15.48 20.35
N GLN A 369 3.00 16.70 19.88
CA GLN A 369 2.38 16.93 18.58
C GLN A 369 3.34 16.82 17.39
N ALA A 370 4.64 17.00 17.61
CA ALA A 370 5.67 16.89 16.59
C ALA A 370 6.22 15.47 16.43
N MET A 371 5.86 14.55 17.32
CA MET A 371 6.23 13.13 17.25
C MET A 371 5.32 12.30 16.33
N ARG A 372 4.44 12.93 15.55
CA ARG A 372 3.64 12.20 14.55
C ARG A 372 4.53 11.87 13.37
N ILE A 373 4.91 10.61 13.26
CA ILE A 373 5.71 10.09 12.15
C ILE A 373 4.90 9.24 11.16
N GLY A 374 3.62 9.04 11.41
CA GLY A 374 2.73 8.25 10.56
C GLY A 374 2.13 9.03 9.38
N PHE A 375 2.86 9.97 8.76
CA PHE A 375 2.34 10.78 7.67
C PHE A 375 1.98 9.98 6.43
N TYR A 376 2.62 8.86 6.20
CA TYR A 376 2.34 7.99 5.06
C TYR A 376 1.25 6.94 5.32
N THR A 377 0.74 6.83 6.56
CA THR A 377 -0.20 5.75 6.89
C THR A 377 -1.49 5.86 6.06
N PRO A 378 -1.94 4.77 5.40
CA PRO A 378 -3.21 4.80 4.68
C PRO A 378 -4.43 4.93 5.59
N ILE A 379 -4.37 4.33 6.78
CA ILE A 379 -5.42 4.39 7.79
C ILE A 379 -4.84 4.99 9.06
N PHE A 380 -5.26 6.22 9.36
CA PHE A 380 -4.91 6.86 10.63
C PHE A 380 -5.68 6.20 11.76
N SER A 381 -4.97 5.65 12.74
CA SER A 381 -5.56 4.94 13.88
C SER A 381 -4.67 5.15 15.11
N GLU A 382 -4.86 6.29 15.76
CA GLU A 382 -4.19 6.67 17.00
C GLU A 382 -5.12 6.44 18.19
N PRO A 383 -4.59 6.15 19.40
CA PRO A 383 -5.39 6.12 20.61
C PRO A 383 -6.22 7.40 20.78
N ASP A 384 -7.44 7.27 21.27
CA ASP A 384 -8.35 8.39 21.55
C ASP A 384 -8.70 9.28 20.34
N SER A 385 -8.48 8.78 19.13
CA SER A 385 -8.81 9.47 17.89
C SER A 385 -9.68 8.60 16.99
N PRO A 386 -10.65 9.16 16.26
CA PRO A 386 -11.42 8.42 15.26
C PRO A 386 -10.49 7.83 14.18
N VAL A 387 -10.78 6.63 13.74
CA VAL A 387 -10.08 6.01 12.60
C VAL A 387 -10.44 6.76 11.32
N LYS A 388 -9.44 7.10 10.50
CA LYS A 388 -9.64 7.90 9.29
C LYS A 388 -8.89 7.31 8.10
N ALA A 389 -9.53 7.34 6.93
CA ALA A 389 -8.85 7.14 5.66
C ALA A 389 -8.03 8.40 5.32
N MET A 390 -6.73 8.23 5.10
CA MET A 390 -5.84 9.31 4.71
C MET A 390 -5.85 9.50 3.18
N PRO A 391 -5.32 10.60 2.63
CA PRO A 391 -5.32 10.83 1.18
C PRO A 391 -4.84 9.65 0.34
N ILE A 392 -3.74 9.01 0.72
CA ILE A 392 -3.16 7.83 0.04
C ILE A 392 -4.16 6.67 -0.11
N PHE A 393 -5.07 6.49 0.86
CA PHE A 393 -6.12 5.47 0.83
C PHE A 393 -7.00 5.55 -0.43
N TYR A 394 -7.31 6.77 -0.89
CA TYR A 394 -8.15 6.96 -2.08
C TYR A 394 -7.47 6.49 -3.37
N GLY A 395 -6.15 6.68 -3.48
CA GLY A 395 -5.36 6.11 -4.58
C GLY A 395 -5.37 4.58 -4.56
N MET A 396 -5.17 3.98 -3.39
CA MET A 396 -5.28 2.53 -3.19
C MET A 396 -6.68 2.01 -3.51
N LEU A 397 -7.74 2.73 -3.10
CA LEU A 397 -9.14 2.35 -3.37
C LEU A 397 -9.45 2.41 -4.87
N LEU A 398 -8.88 3.39 -5.60
CA LEU A 398 -8.98 3.45 -7.06
C LEU A 398 -8.27 2.25 -7.69
N ALA A 399 -7.03 1.96 -7.29
CA ALA A 399 -6.27 0.82 -7.81
C ALA A 399 -6.97 -0.53 -7.52
N ASN A 400 -7.64 -0.66 -6.37
CA ASN A 400 -8.40 -1.86 -6.02
C ASN A 400 -9.55 -2.19 -7.00
N GLN A 401 -10.00 -1.21 -7.79
CA GLN A 401 -11.02 -1.45 -8.82
C GLN A 401 -10.52 -2.36 -9.96
N PHE A 402 -9.20 -2.56 -10.07
CA PHE A 402 -8.57 -3.44 -11.05
C PHE A 402 -8.47 -4.91 -10.55
N ALA A 403 -8.62 -5.14 -9.25
CA ALA A 403 -8.56 -6.48 -8.68
C ALA A 403 -9.60 -7.43 -9.32
N GLY A 404 -9.15 -8.63 -9.68
CA GLY A 404 -9.94 -9.63 -10.41
C GLY A 404 -10.05 -9.38 -11.91
N GLY A 405 -9.45 -8.31 -12.43
CA GLY A 405 -9.32 -8.04 -13.86
C GLY A 405 -8.00 -8.57 -14.45
N THR A 406 -7.81 -8.31 -15.72
CA THR A 406 -6.58 -8.62 -16.45
C THR A 406 -6.05 -7.33 -17.07
N MET A 407 -4.80 -6.97 -16.78
CA MET A 407 -4.16 -5.80 -17.35
C MET A 407 -4.05 -5.91 -18.87
N MET A 408 -4.18 -4.78 -19.53
CA MET A 408 -4.12 -4.64 -20.99
C MET A 408 -3.01 -3.69 -21.39
N GLN A 409 -2.48 -3.88 -22.58
CA GLN A 409 -1.56 -2.93 -23.17
C GLN A 409 -2.29 -1.64 -23.56
N VAL A 410 -1.69 -0.50 -23.24
CA VAL A 410 -2.14 0.83 -23.64
C VAL A 410 -1.10 1.43 -24.56
N ASP A 411 -1.45 1.63 -25.81
CA ASP A 411 -0.61 2.29 -26.81
C ASP A 411 -1.02 3.76 -26.96
N GLY A 412 -0.04 4.60 -27.25
CA GLY A 412 -0.18 6.03 -27.41
C GLY A 412 0.80 6.80 -26.54
N ALA A 413 1.22 7.96 -27.01
CA ALA A 413 2.12 8.83 -26.29
C ALA A 413 1.35 10.02 -25.69
N ILE A 414 1.57 10.29 -24.42
CA ILE A 414 1.13 11.50 -23.75
C ILE A 414 2.33 12.45 -23.69
N VAL A 415 2.46 13.27 -24.72
CA VAL A 415 3.61 14.18 -24.86
C VAL A 415 3.24 15.56 -24.33
N GLY A 416 4.11 16.11 -23.48
CA GLY A 416 3.97 17.47 -22.98
C GLY A 416 3.22 17.63 -21.67
N ALA A 417 2.75 16.53 -21.04
CA ALA A 417 2.19 16.51 -19.69
C ALA A 417 2.72 15.31 -18.89
N ASN A 418 2.82 15.45 -17.58
CA ASN A 418 3.12 14.34 -16.67
C ASN A 418 1.86 13.52 -16.40
N MET A 419 1.54 12.60 -17.30
CA MET A 419 0.35 11.77 -17.18
C MET A 419 0.64 10.32 -17.54
N THR A 420 0.00 9.40 -16.82
CA THR A 420 0.08 7.94 -17.03
C THR A 420 -1.31 7.35 -17.23
N ALA A 421 -1.36 6.20 -17.91
CA ALA A 421 -2.60 5.48 -18.20
C ALA A 421 -2.41 3.97 -18.01
N TYR A 422 -3.36 3.34 -17.36
CA TYR A 422 -3.39 1.89 -17.14
C TYR A 422 -4.77 1.35 -17.49
N ALA A 423 -4.82 0.16 -18.05
CA ALA A 423 -6.07 -0.44 -18.43
C ALA A 423 -6.17 -1.91 -17.98
N ALA A 424 -7.38 -2.32 -17.67
CA ALA A 424 -7.72 -3.73 -17.45
C ALA A 424 -9.08 -4.06 -18.05
N ARG A 425 -9.29 -5.36 -18.31
CA ARG A 425 -10.58 -5.92 -18.71
C ARG A 425 -11.07 -6.90 -17.66
N ASP A 426 -12.33 -6.83 -17.35
CA ASP A 426 -13.06 -7.83 -16.57
C ASP A 426 -14.41 -8.16 -17.21
N LYS A 427 -15.29 -8.88 -16.48
CA LYS A 427 -16.62 -9.26 -16.96
C LYS A 427 -17.54 -8.07 -17.23
N SER A 428 -17.27 -6.90 -16.65
CA SER A 428 -18.07 -5.69 -16.80
C SER A 428 -17.65 -4.81 -17.99
N GLY A 429 -16.51 -5.10 -18.60
CA GLY A 429 -15.93 -4.35 -19.70
C GLY A 429 -14.52 -3.87 -19.42
N PHE A 430 -14.18 -2.69 -19.93
CA PHE A 430 -12.84 -2.10 -19.79
C PHE A 430 -12.83 -1.05 -18.69
N LYS A 431 -11.75 -1.02 -17.93
CA LYS A 431 -11.43 -0.02 -16.92
C LYS A 431 -10.14 0.67 -17.30
N VAL A 432 -10.12 1.98 -17.32
CA VAL A 432 -8.92 2.76 -17.65
C VAL A 432 -8.71 3.81 -16.57
N ALA A 433 -7.59 3.73 -15.87
CA ALA A 433 -7.15 4.75 -14.94
C ALA A 433 -6.22 5.73 -15.64
N LEU A 434 -6.48 7.01 -15.45
CA LEU A 434 -5.77 8.12 -16.05
C LEU A 434 -5.30 9.03 -14.94
N PHE A 435 -3.97 9.14 -14.72
CA PHE A 435 -3.38 9.96 -13.66
C PHE A 435 -2.67 11.15 -14.27
N ASN A 436 -3.28 12.32 -14.20
CA ASN A 436 -2.64 13.58 -14.60
C ASN A 436 -1.94 14.20 -13.40
N LYS A 437 -0.64 14.01 -13.32
CA LYS A 437 0.26 14.49 -12.27
C LYS A 437 0.88 15.85 -12.63
N ASP A 438 0.56 16.41 -13.80
CA ASP A 438 0.96 17.77 -14.19
C ASP A 438 0.20 18.80 -13.36
N GLU A 439 0.89 19.81 -12.85
CA GLU A 439 0.29 20.83 -11.98
C GLU A 439 -0.44 21.93 -12.74
N ALA A 440 -0.16 22.08 -14.03
CA ALA A 440 -0.63 23.20 -14.82
C ALA A 440 -1.48 22.80 -16.04
N LYS A 441 -1.24 21.60 -16.60
CA LYS A 441 -1.82 21.21 -17.89
C LYS A 441 -2.97 20.25 -17.72
N ALA A 442 -4.07 20.51 -18.36
CA ALA A 442 -5.13 19.55 -18.57
C ALA A 442 -4.83 18.70 -19.83
N VAL A 443 -5.31 17.46 -19.85
CA VAL A 443 -5.14 16.55 -20.98
C VAL A 443 -6.51 16.12 -21.51
N GLU A 444 -6.75 16.35 -22.80
CA GLU A 444 -7.89 15.80 -23.52
C GLU A 444 -7.52 14.41 -24.05
N VAL A 445 -8.17 13.37 -23.54
CA VAL A 445 -7.89 11.98 -23.90
C VAL A 445 -8.98 11.45 -24.81
N SER A 446 -8.57 10.93 -25.97
CA SER A 446 -9.40 10.12 -26.87
C SER A 446 -9.01 8.64 -26.66
N LEU A 447 -9.94 7.85 -26.12
CA LEU A 447 -9.70 6.47 -25.72
C LEU A 447 -10.42 5.48 -26.63
N ARG A 448 -9.65 4.63 -27.31
CA ARG A 448 -10.17 3.52 -28.12
C ARG A 448 -9.94 2.20 -27.39
N VAL A 449 -10.92 1.31 -27.46
CA VAL A 449 -10.85 -0.03 -26.89
C VAL A 449 -11.20 -1.06 -27.99
N PRO A 450 -10.86 -2.34 -27.82
CA PRO A 450 -11.33 -3.38 -28.72
C PRO A 450 -12.86 -3.36 -28.87
N GLY A 451 -13.34 -3.32 -30.13
CA GLY A 451 -14.75 -3.21 -30.45
C GLY A 451 -15.24 -1.76 -30.59
N ASN A 452 -16.56 -1.60 -30.72
CA ASN A 452 -17.19 -0.29 -30.90
C ASN A 452 -17.71 0.24 -29.56
N VAL A 453 -17.09 1.31 -29.06
CA VAL A 453 -17.52 1.97 -27.82
C VAL A 453 -18.94 2.52 -27.99
N HIS A 454 -19.83 2.15 -27.08
CA HIS A 454 -21.21 2.65 -27.09
C HIS A 454 -21.60 3.35 -25.78
N LYS A 455 -20.84 3.13 -24.69
CA LYS A 455 -21.07 3.77 -23.40
C LYS A 455 -19.76 3.92 -22.65
N ALA A 456 -19.55 5.09 -22.06
CA ALA A 456 -18.46 5.33 -21.13
C ALA A 456 -18.93 6.22 -19.98
N ASN A 457 -18.40 5.95 -18.77
CA ASN A 457 -18.63 6.75 -17.58
C ASN A 457 -17.31 6.89 -16.82
N ALA A 458 -17.20 7.87 -15.92
CA ALA A 458 -15.99 8.08 -15.16
C ALA A 458 -16.26 8.37 -13.68
N TRP A 459 -15.35 7.92 -12.84
CA TRP A 459 -15.14 8.43 -11.49
C TRP A 459 -13.95 9.37 -11.49
N ARG A 460 -14.01 10.45 -10.70
CA ARG A 460 -12.91 11.39 -10.52
C ARG A 460 -12.27 11.19 -9.15
N LEU A 461 -10.94 11.18 -9.12
CA LEU A 461 -10.14 11.31 -7.91
C LEU A 461 -9.61 12.73 -7.86
N GLN A 462 -10.03 13.51 -6.86
CA GLN A 462 -9.82 14.96 -6.80
C GLN A 462 -9.64 15.45 -5.36
N ALA A 463 -8.98 16.59 -5.22
CA ALA A 463 -8.90 17.38 -3.99
C ALA A 463 -8.79 18.88 -4.35
N PRO A 464 -8.91 19.81 -3.38
CA PRO A 464 -8.75 21.24 -3.65
C PRO A 464 -7.37 21.62 -4.21
N ALA A 465 -6.28 20.96 -3.75
CA ALA A 465 -4.91 21.16 -4.22
C ALA A 465 -4.06 19.90 -3.98
N LEU A 466 -2.86 19.81 -4.55
CA LEU A 466 -1.93 18.68 -4.35
C LEU A 466 -1.48 18.50 -2.90
N ASP A 467 -1.33 19.59 -2.16
CA ASP A 467 -0.95 19.60 -0.75
C ASP A 467 -2.13 19.45 0.22
N SER A 468 -3.37 19.27 -0.30
CA SER A 468 -4.56 19.08 0.53
C SER A 468 -4.47 17.80 1.35
N THR A 469 -4.53 17.94 2.66
CA THR A 469 -4.58 16.81 3.62
C THR A 469 -6.00 16.34 3.89
N GLU A 470 -6.99 17.12 3.45
CA GLU A 470 -8.43 16.87 3.58
C GLU A 470 -9.18 17.24 2.30
N GLY A 471 -10.46 16.91 2.21
CA GLY A 471 -11.28 17.24 1.05
C GLY A 471 -11.02 16.35 -0.17
N VAL A 472 -10.26 15.27 -0.03
CA VAL A 472 -10.09 14.27 -1.09
C VAL A 472 -11.40 13.55 -1.35
N THR A 473 -11.74 13.37 -2.61
CA THR A 473 -12.92 12.62 -3.05
C THR A 473 -12.60 11.64 -4.15
N LEU A 474 -13.23 10.49 -4.12
CA LEU A 474 -13.31 9.54 -5.23
C LEU A 474 -14.79 9.38 -5.62
N ALA A 475 -15.08 9.46 -6.92
CA ALA A 475 -16.47 9.44 -7.42
C ALA A 475 -17.37 10.48 -6.72
N GLY A 476 -16.83 11.69 -6.44
CA GLY A 476 -17.53 12.79 -5.81
C GLY A 476 -17.94 12.56 -4.35
N ALA A 477 -17.36 11.55 -3.67
CA ALA A 477 -17.62 11.23 -2.28
C ALA A 477 -16.31 11.10 -1.49
N GLY A 478 -16.28 11.69 -0.28
CA GLY A 478 -15.26 11.44 0.73
C GLY A 478 -15.60 10.21 1.57
N ILE A 479 -14.59 9.66 2.25
CA ILE A 479 -14.77 8.56 3.20
C ILE A 479 -15.00 9.16 4.59
N ARG A 480 -16.04 8.69 5.29
CA ARG A 480 -16.38 9.13 6.64
C ARG A 480 -16.71 7.91 7.49
N ALA A 481 -16.06 7.77 8.64
CA ALA A 481 -16.23 6.62 9.54
C ALA A 481 -16.13 5.25 8.83
N GLY A 482 -15.24 5.13 7.84
CA GLY A 482 -15.08 3.92 7.04
C GLY A 482 -16.19 3.65 6.02
N GLU A 483 -17.11 4.59 5.83
CA GLU A 483 -18.15 4.48 4.81
C GLU A 483 -17.82 5.36 3.60
N TRP A 484 -18.06 4.82 2.42
CA TRP A 484 -17.91 5.52 1.16
C TRP A 484 -19.14 5.28 0.29
N SER A 485 -19.81 6.37 -0.07
CA SER A 485 -21.02 6.35 -0.88
C SER A 485 -20.74 7.09 -2.19
N PRO A 486 -20.19 6.41 -3.21
CA PRO A 486 -19.86 7.03 -4.48
C PRO A 486 -21.12 7.59 -5.14
N LYS A 487 -20.99 8.76 -5.74
CA LYS A 487 -22.03 9.31 -6.61
C LYS A 487 -22.09 8.52 -7.91
N VAL A 488 -23.20 8.68 -8.63
CA VAL A 488 -23.33 8.10 -9.97
C VAL A 488 -22.17 8.58 -10.84
N ALA A 489 -21.54 7.64 -11.54
CA ALA A 489 -20.44 7.96 -12.45
C ALA A 489 -20.89 8.96 -13.52
N GLU A 490 -20.08 9.98 -13.77
CA GLU A 490 -20.37 10.98 -14.79
C GLU A 490 -20.33 10.36 -16.19
N PRO A 491 -21.26 10.71 -17.10
CA PRO A 491 -21.20 10.24 -18.48
C PRO A 491 -20.00 10.82 -19.21
N VAL A 492 -19.30 9.98 -19.97
CA VAL A 492 -18.18 10.34 -20.85
C VAL A 492 -18.68 10.37 -22.29
N ALA A 493 -18.33 11.42 -23.03
CA ALA A 493 -18.75 11.56 -24.43
C ALA A 493 -18.15 10.45 -25.30
N VAL A 494 -18.99 9.81 -26.11
CA VAL A 494 -18.55 8.82 -27.11
C VAL A 494 -18.74 9.44 -28.50
N ARG A 495 -17.66 9.56 -29.27
CA ARG A 495 -17.67 10.10 -30.66
C ARG A 495 -16.69 9.26 -31.48
N ASP A 496 -17.09 8.93 -32.70
CA ASP A 496 -16.27 8.18 -33.67
C ASP A 496 -15.67 6.87 -33.09
N GLY A 497 -16.48 6.17 -32.29
CA GLY A 497 -16.05 4.93 -31.62
C GLY A 497 -15.01 5.08 -30.52
N ALA A 498 -14.74 6.29 -30.06
CA ALA A 498 -13.82 6.59 -28.96
C ALA A 498 -14.54 7.29 -27.80
N ALA A 499 -14.11 6.99 -26.56
CA ALA A 499 -14.51 7.76 -25.39
C ALA A 499 -13.59 8.99 -25.26
N ARG A 500 -14.18 10.19 -25.11
CA ARG A 500 -13.43 11.45 -25.00
C ARG A 500 -13.63 12.07 -23.62
N ILE A 501 -12.53 12.29 -22.92
CA ILE A 501 -12.55 12.80 -21.54
C ILE A 501 -11.41 13.78 -21.30
N ARG A 502 -11.74 14.88 -20.64
CA ARG A 502 -10.75 15.85 -20.14
C ARG A 502 -10.31 15.46 -18.73
N ILE A 503 -8.99 15.37 -18.53
CA ILE A 503 -8.38 15.13 -17.22
C ILE A 503 -7.71 16.42 -16.76
N PRO A 504 -8.29 17.12 -15.77
CA PRO A 504 -7.70 18.32 -15.21
C PRO A 504 -6.28 18.10 -14.67
N ALA A 505 -5.50 19.15 -14.58
CA ALA A 505 -4.25 19.15 -13.85
C ALA A 505 -4.44 18.60 -12.41
N SER A 506 -3.45 17.93 -11.87
CA SER A 506 -3.45 17.40 -10.51
C SER A 506 -4.71 16.60 -10.17
N SER A 507 -5.11 15.68 -11.05
CA SER A 507 -6.30 14.83 -10.84
C SER A 507 -6.15 13.46 -11.50
N ALA A 508 -7.04 12.52 -11.13
CA ALA A 508 -7.14 11.26 -11.86
C ALA A 508 -8.59 10.93 -12.19
N ALA A 509 -8.76 10.05 -13.17
CA ALA A 509 -10.06 9.49 -13.50
C ALA A 509 -9.97 7.97 -13.70
N LEU A 510 -10.99 7.26 -13.24
CA LEU A 510 -11.25 5.87 -13.59
C LEU A 510 -12.41 5.83 -14.58
N VAL A 511 -12.11 5.47 -15.82
CA VAL A 511 -13.09 5.40 -16.92
C VAL A 511 -13.55 3.96 -17.09
N PHE A 512 -14.86 3.78 -17.05
CA PHE A 512 -15.53 2.50 -17.34
C PHE A 512 -16.05 2.56 -18.78
N VAL A 513 -15.60 1.63 -19.62
CA VAL A 513 -15.95 1.61 -21.05
C VAL A 513 -16.65 0.30 -21.39
N SER A 514 -17.80 0.42 -22.04
CA SER A 514 -18.52 -0.71 -22.61
C SER A 514 -18.43 -0.65 -24.14
N ALA A 515 -17.98 -1.73 -24.75
CA ALA A 515 -17.90 -1.87 -26.21
C ALA A 515 -18.64 -3.12 -26.67
N ARG A 516 -19.17 -3.06 -27.92
CA ARG A 516 -19.76 -4.22 -28.59
C ARG A 516 -18.69 -4.87 -29.45
N SER A 517 -18.61 -6.20 -29.45
CA SER A 517 -17.77 -6.93 -30.41
C SER A 517 -18.14 -6.47 -31.83
N GLN A 518 -17.14 -6.24 -32.69
CA GLN A 518 -17.41 -6.14 -34.11
C GLN A 518 -17.90 -7.52 -34.56
N ALA A 519 -19.13 -7.56 -35.11
CA ALA A 519 -19.73 -8.78 -35.64
C ALA A 519 -18.96 -9.29 -36.86
#